data_a11a4aa110454852484ad9be010d5f28
#
_entry.id   a11a4aa110454852484ad9be010d5f28
#
_cell.length_a   1.000
_cell.length_b   1.000
_cell.length_c   1.000
_cell.angle_alpha   90.00
_cell.angle_beta   90.00
_cell.angle_gamma   90.00
#
_symmetry.space_group_name_H-M   'P 1'
#
loop_
_entity.id
_entity.type
_entity.pdbx_description
1 polymer ?
#
loop_
_entity_poly.entity_id
_entity_poly.type
_entity_poly.pdbx_seq_one_letter_code
_entity_poly.pdbx_strand_id
1 'polypeptide(L)'
;QNVEVEITESVFFDNQPRLLDAIRHLHQSGYRILLDDFGTGYSSMAMLKDMSFDTLKIDKSFVDNIGDERGNKIVDGIIRLAESLELSTIAEGVETREQYEYLKAHGCDVIQGYYFGRPMTAESFEMLLSSQTAGR
;
A
#
# COMPACT_ATOMS: atom_id res chain seq x y z
N GLN A 1 13.69 10.77 -4.18
CA GLN A 1 14.02 9.87 -3.04
C GLN A 1 13.20 8.60 -3.21
N ASN A 2 13.85 7.42 -3.10
CA ASN A 2 13.23 6.12 -3.39
C ASN A 2 12.95 5.34 -2.07
N VAL A 3 12.73 6.07 -0.96
CA VAL A 3 12.45 5.49 0.35
C VAL A 3 11.15 6.08 0.87
N GLU A 4 10.23 5.23 1.26
CA GLU A 4 9.01 5.57 1.98
C GLU A 4 9.10 5.05 3.41
N VAL A 5 8.44 5.72 4.34
CA VAL A 5 8.36 5.31 5.75
C VAL A 5 6.97 4.75 5.98
N GLU A 6 6.90 3.50 6.39
CA GLU A 6 5.64 2.82 6.69
C GLU A 6 5.25 3.08 8.14
N ILE A 7 3.99 3.44 8.36
CA ILE A 7 3.37 3.62 9.67
C ILE A 7 2.18 2.69 9.76
N THR A 8 2.26 1.74 10.68
CA THR A 8 1.15 0.82 10.95
C THR A 8 0.08 1.46 11.83
N GLU A 9 -1.15 1.00 11.70
CA GLU A 9 -2.29 1.49 12.47
C GLU A 9 -2.09 1.39 14.00
N SER A 10 -1.34 0.40 14.47
CA SER A 10 -1.10 0.17 15.91
C SER A 10 -0.35 1.31 16.60
N VAL A 11 0.49 2.06 15.89
CA VAL A 11 1.28 3.17 16.46
C VAL A 11 0.41 4.37 16.85
N PHE A 12 -0.81 4.48 16.30
CA PHE A 12 -1.71 5.60 16.56
C PHE A 12 -2.13 5.74 18.04
N PHE A 13 -2.25 4.62 18.76
CA PHE A 13 -2.74 4.63 20.13
C PHE A 13 -1.73 5.09 21.17
N ASP A 14 -0.44 4.99 20.89
CA ASP A 14 0.58 5.20 21.91
C ASP A 14 0.88 6.67 22.20
N ASN A 15 0.90 7.56 21.20
CA ASN A 15 1.14 9.00 21.41
C ASN A 15 0.87 9.85 20.16
N GLN A 16 -0.38 10.20 19.90
CA GLN A 16 -0.79 11.00 18.72
C GLN A 16 0.03 12.30 18.51
N PRO A 17 0.28 13.18 19.53
CA PRO A 17 1.02 14.40 19.27
C PRO A 17 2.45 14.16 18.78
N ARG A 18 3.14 13.17 19.35
CA ARG A 18 4.50 12.81 18.93
C ARG A 18 4.53 12.21 17.53
N LEU A 19 3.54 11.41 17.20
CA LEU A 19 3.42 10.80 15.87
C LEU A 19 3.19 11.89 14.81
N LEU A 20 2.29 12.84 15.05
CA LEU A 20 2.07 13.99 14.16
C LEU A 20 3.32 14.83 13.94
N ASP A 21 4.10 15.08 15.00
CA ASP A 21 5.36 15.81 14.89
C ASP A 21 6.40 15.01 14.08
N ALA A 22 6.50 13.70 14.30
CA ALA A 22 7.40 12.83 13.54
C ALA A 22 7.05 12.82 12.05
N ILE A 23 5.77 12.67 11.69
CA ILE A 23 5.29 12.71 10.30
C ILE A 23 5.66 14.04 9.65
N ARG A 24 5.43 15.18 10.31
CA ARG A 24 5.81 16.50 9.80
C ARG A 24 7.31 16.62 9.54
N HIS A 25 8.15 16.16 10.45
CA HIS A 25 9.61 16.19 10.28
C HIS A 25 10.07 15.30 9.11
N LEU A 26 9.46 14.11 8.96
CA LEU A 26 9.76 13.23 7.84
C LEU A 26 9.39 13.87 6.50
N HIS A 27 8.20 14.47 6.37
CA HIS A 27 7.81 15.22 5.17
C HIS A 27 8.76 16.39 4.87
N GLN A 28 9.13 17.17 5.89
CA GLN A 28 10.10 18.27 5.72
C GLN A 28 11.47 17.77 5.26
N SER A 29 11.82 16.54 5.62
CA SER A 29 13.04 15.86 5.16
C SER A 29 12.90 15.22 3.79
N GLY A 30 11.72 15.32 3.16
CA GLY A 30 11.43 14.82 1.82
C GLY A 30 11.09 13.32 1.76
N TYR A 31 10.75 12.68 2.88
CA TYR A 31 10.25 11.30 2.88
C TYR A 31 8.75 11.28 2.60
N ARG A 32 8.32 10.26 1.88
CA ARG A 32 6.90 9.91 1.73
C ARG A 32 6.48 9.00 2.87
N ILE A 33 5.24 9.17 3.32
CA ILE A 33 4.66 8.40 4.42
C ILE A 33 3.57 7.49 3.89
N LEU A 34 3.70 6.22 4.20
CA LEU A 34 2.77 5.17 3.81
C LEU A 34 2.00 4.70 5.05
N LEU A 35 0.67 4.65 4.95
CA LEU A 35 -0.20 4.02 5.94
C LEU A 35 -0.30 2.53 5.62
N ASP A 36 0.26 1.70 6.51
CA ASP A 36 0.28 0.24 6.39
C ASP A 36 -0.88 -0.41 7.16
N ASP A 37 -1.24 -1.62 6.75
CA ASP A 37 -2.30 -2.45 7.34
C ASP A 37 -3.67 -1.77 7.39
N PHE A 38 -3.99 -0.88 6.41
CA PHE A 38 -5.24 -0.14 6.40
C PHE A 38 -6.47 -1.05 6.50
N GLY A 39 -7.32 -0.76 7.48
CA GLY A 39 -8.62 -1.42 7.67
C GLY A 39 -8.58 -2.70 8.50
N THR A 40 -7.41 -3.08 9.01
CA THR A 40 -7.29 -4.26 9.91
C THR A 40 -7.66 -3.93 11.36
N GLY A 41 -7.74 -2.65 11.73
CA GLY A 41 -8.05 -2.16 13.07
C GLY A 41 -9.12 -1.08 13.10
N TYR A 42 -9.25 -0.41 14.26
CA TYR A 42 -10.32 0.57 14.53
C TYR A 42 -9.95 2.03 14.24
N SER A 43 -8.71 2.32 13.88
CA SER A 43 -8.17 3.68 13.86
C SER A 43 -7.85 4.23 12.48
N SER A 44 -7.89 3.41 11.43
CA SER A 44 -7.47 3.79 10.07
C SER A 44 -8.14 5.08 9.58
N MET A 45 -9.46 5.22 9.78
CA MET A 45 -10.19 6.42 9.37
C MET A 45 -9.85 7.65 10.20
N ALA A 46 -9.56 7.48 11.50
CA ALA A 46 -9.12 8.59 12.36
C ALA A 46 -7.70 9.05 11.94
N MET A 47 -6.82 8.12 11.61
CA MET A 47 -5.48 8.43 11.11
C MET A 47 -5.55 9.23 9.80
N LEU A 48 -6.37 8.79 8.84
CA LEU A 48 -6.56 9.51 7.57
C LEU A 48 -7.10 10.93 7.75
N LYS A 49 -7.94 11.14 8.79
CA LYS A 49 -8.47 12.47 9.10
C LYS A 49 -7.42 13.40 9.71
N ASP A 50 -6.59 12.87 10.61
CA ASP A 50 -5.75 13.70 11.47
C ASP A 50 -4.29 13.79 10.98
N MET A 51 -3.88 12.91 10.07
CA MET A 51 -2.51 12.78 9.57
C MET A 51 -2.46 12.86 8.05
N SER A 52 -1.37 13.45 7.54
CA SER A 52 -1.10 13.49 6.11
C SER A 52 -0.28 12.26 5.71
N PHE A 53 -0.85 11.44 4.87
CA PHE A 53 -0.17 10.32 4.22
C PHE A 53 0.01 10.62 2.73
N ASP A 54 0.94 9.94 2.08
CA ASP A 54 1.15 10.00 0.63
C ASP A 54 0.63 8.72 -0.05
N THR A 55 0.63 7.62 0.69
CA THR A 55 0.31 6.29 0.15
C THR A 55 -0.53 5.51 1.15
N LEU A 56 -1.50 4.76 0.65
CA LEU A 56 -2.33 3.82 1.40
C LEU A 56 -2.04 2.40 0.93
N LYS A 57 -1.66 1.52 1.85
CA LYS A 57 -1.39 0.12 1.57
C LYS A 57 -2.59 -0.76 1.91
N ILE A 58 -3.09 -1.45 0.90
CA ILE A 58 -4.23 -2.36 1.02
C ILE A 58 -3.70 -3.70 1.49
N ASP A 59 -4.08 -4.09 2.71
CA ASP A 59 -3.63 -5.33 3.34
C ASP A 59 -4.06 -6.58 2.56
N LYS A 60 -3.22 -7.61 2.61
CA LYS A 60 -3.45 -8.91 1.97
C LYS A 60 -4.81 -9.51 2.29
N SER A 61 -5.34 -9.32 3.51
CA SER A 61 -6.64 -9.88 3.89
C SER A 61 -7.80 -9.36 3.05
N PHE A 62 -7.71 -8.13 2.52
CA PHE A 62 -8.69 -7.61 1.56
C PHE A 62 -8.44 -8.17 0.16
N VAL A 63 -7.18 -8.26 -0.28
CA VAL A 63 -6.79 -8.80 -1.58
C VAL A 63 -7.19 -10.28 -1.71
N ASP A 64 -7.09 -11.06 -0.65
CA ASP A 64 -7.50 -12.47 -0.63
C ASP A 64 -9.00 -12.68 -0.85
N ASN A 65 -9.82 -11.65 -0.63
CA ASN A 65 -11.27 -11.69 -0.86
C ASN A 65 -11.70 -11.19 -2.26
N ILE A 66 -10.76 -10.86 -3.13
CA ILE A 66 -11.06 -10.53 -4.54
C ILE A 66 -11.60 -11.80 -5.24
N GLY A 67 -12.72 -11.62 -5.96
CA GLY A 67 -13.51 -12.72 -6.56
C GLY A 67 -14.84 -12.96 -5.82
N ASP A 68 -14.95 -12.55 -4.55
CA ASP A 68 -16.21 -12.48 -3.84
C ASP A 68 -16.88 -11.10 -4.03
N GLU A 69 -18.20 -11.08 -4.22
CA GLU A 69 -18.93 -9.83 -4.49
C GLU A 69 -18.75 -8.78 -3.38
N ARG A 70 -18.74 -9.19 -2.11
CA ARG A 70 -18.54 -8.29 -0.97
C ARG A 70 -17.09 -7.84 -0.85
N GLY A 71 -16.15 -8.76 -1.06
CA GLY A 71 -14.72 -8.47 -1.07
C GLY A 71 -14.37 -7.44 -2.14
N ASN A 72 -14.88 -7.64 -3.35
CA ASN A 72 -14.70 -6.71 -4.46
C ASN A 72 -15.21 -5.29 -4.13
N LYS A 73 -16.41 -5.17 -3.54
CA LYS A 73 -16.97 -3.88 -3.13
C LYS A 73 -16.14 -3.17 -2.06
N ILE A 74 -15.53 -3.94 -1.15
CA ILE A 74 -14.66 -3.37 -0.11
C ILE A 74 -13.37 -2.83 -0.73
N VAL A 75 -12.70 -3.62 -1.56
CA VAL A 75 -11.46 -3.20 -2.24
C VAL A 75 -11.70 -1.96 -3.12
N ASP A 76 -12.78 -1.96 -3.92
CA ASP A 76 -13.18 -0.80 -4.73
C ASP A 76 -13.44 0.44 -3.85
N GLY A 77 -14.11 0.26 -2.71
CA GLY A 77 -14.34 1.34 -1.75
C GLY A 77 -13.05 1.92 -1.17
N ILE A 78 -12.05 1.09 -0.87
CA ILE A 78 -10.75 1.52 -0.37
C ILE A 78 -10.00 2.32 -1.44
N ILE A 79 -9.95 1.82 -2.67
CA ILE A 79 -9.27 2.50 -3.79
C ILE A 79 -9.91 3.87 -4.06
N ARG A 80 -11.23 3.96 -4.11
CA ARG A 80 -11.94 5.23 -4.29
C ARG A 80 -11.75 6.20 -3.13
N LEU A 81 -11.66 5.70 -1.90
CA LEU A 81 -11.33 6.53 -0.74
C LEU A 81 -9.95 7.14 -0.89
N ALA A 82 -8.94 6.32 -1.23
CA ALA A 82 -7.58 6.79 -1.46
C ALA A 82 -7.54 7.85 -2.57
N GLU A 83 -8.19 7.60 -3.71
CA GLU A 83 -8.31 8.54 -4.82
C GLU A 83 -8.93 9.88 -4.37
N SER A 84 -10.02 9.84 -3.59
CA SER A 84 -10.69 11.05 -3.09
C SER A 84 -9.84 11.87 -2.13
N LEU A 85 -8.85 11.25 -1.49
CA LEU A 85 -7.89 11.88 -0.58
C LEU A 85 -6.54 12.19 -1.27
N GLU A 86 -6.45 11.98 -2.58
CA GLU A 86 -5.23 12.19 -3.37
C GLU A 86 -4.05 11.31 -2.90
N LEU A 87 -4.33 10.13 -2.34
CA LEU A 87 -3.34 9.14 -1.92
C LEU A 87 -3.05 8.16 -3.06
N SER A 88 -1.78 7.80 -3.22
CA SER A 88 -1.41 6.62 -4.01
C SER A 88 -1.82 5.34 -3.29
N THR A 89 -2.07 4.27 -4.05
CA THR A 89 -2.44 2.96 -3.50
C THR A 89 -1.40 1.90 -3.78
N ILE A 90 -1.13 1.04 -2.80
CA ILE A 90 -0.33 -0.17 -2.96
C ILE A 90 -1.17 -1.35 -2.49
N ALA A 91 -1.38 -2.35 -3.34
CA ALA A 91 -1.99 -3.61 -2.92
C ALA A 91 -0.90 -4.66 -2.67
N GLU A 92 -0.92 -5.28 -1.48
CA GLU A 92 0.03 -6.32 -1.13
C GLU A 92 -0.55 -7.72 -1.15
N GLY A 93 0.33 -8.72 -1.25
CA GLY A 93 -0.05 -10.12 -1.18
C GLY A 93 -0.78 -10.65 -2.41
N VAL A 94 -0.63 -10.00 -3.57
CA VAL A 94 -1.23 -10.47 -4.83
C VAL A 94 -0.56 -11.77 -5.27
N GLU A 95 -1.35 -12.85 -5.38
CA GLU A 95 -0.86 -14.18 -5.71
C GLU A 95 -1.46 -14.74 -7.00
N THR A 96 -2.61 -14.21 -7.45
CA THR A 96 -3.31 -14.73 -8.62
C THR A 96 -3.45 -13.67 -9.72
N ARG A 97 -3.63 -14.16 -10.97
CA ARG A 97 -3.92 -13.29 -12.10
C ARG A 97 -5.24 -12.55 -11.94
N GLU A 98 -6.24 -13.18 -11.35
CA GLU A 98 -7.55 -12.57 -11.11
C GLU A 98 -7.44 -11.35 -10.20
N GLN A 99 -6.70 -11.47 -9.08
CA GLN A 99 -6.43 -10.36 -8.18
C GLN A 99 -5.70 -9.22 -8.90
N TYR A 100 -4.67 -9.55 -9.66
CA TYR A 100 -3.91 -8.56 -10.44
C TYR A 100 -4.79 -7.80 -11.44
N GLU A 101 -5.55 -8.51 -12.28
CA GLU A 101 -6.41 -7.89 -13.29
C GLU A 101 -7.51 -7.03 -12.65
N TYR A 102 -8.08 -7.49 -11.53
CA TYR A 102 -9.07 -6.74 -10.78
C TYR A 102 -8.51 -5.41 -10.26
N LEU A 103 -7.40 -5.44 -9.53
CA LEU A 103 -6.75 -4.27 -8.95
C LEU A 103 -6.33 -3.25 -10.02
N LYS A 104 -5.75 -3.76 -11.11
CA LYS A 104 -5.36 -2.94 -12.27
C LYS A 104 -6.57 -2.26 -12.92
N ALA A 105 -7.68 -2.99 -13.10
CA ALA A 105 -8.90 -2.45 -13.72
C ALA A 105 -9.57 -1.39 -12.83
N HIS A 106 -9.39 -1.44 -11.51
CA HIS A 106 -9.96 -0.50 -10.54
C HIS A 106 -9.00 0.64 -10.15
N GLY A 107 -7.84 0.74 -10.81
CA GLY A 107 -6.96 1.90 -10.67
C GLY A 107 -5.99 1.84 -9.48
N CYS A 108 -5.68 0.65 -8.95
CA CYS A 108 -4.59 0.51 -7.99
C CYS A 108 -3.25 0.87 -8.63
N ASP A 109 -2.49 1.80 -8.00
CA ASP A 109 -1.28 2.37 -8.60
C ASP A 109 -0.10 1.40 -8.60
N VAL A 110 0.10 0.69 -7.49
CA VAL A 110 1.20 -0.26 -7.31
C VAL A 110 0.65 -1.59 -6.80
N ILE A 111 1.14 -2.67 -7.36
CA ILE A 111 0.71 -4.03 -7.02
C ILE A 111 1.96 -4.85 -6.70
N GLN A 112 2.00 -5.47 -5.50
CA GLN A 112 3.08 -6.33 -5.09
C GLN A 112 2.58 -7.68 -4.57
N GLY A 113 3.36 -8.73 -4.79
CA GLY A 113 3.03 -10.07 -4.29
C GLY A 113 3.71 -11.20 -5.05
N TYR A 114 3.43 -12.43 -4.64
CA TYR A 114 4.04 -13.63 -5.20
C TYR A 114 3.64 -13.91 -6.64
N TYR A 115 2.61 -13.25 -7.14
CA TYR A 115 2.26 -13.27 -8.56
C TYR A 115 3.42 -12.79 -9.45
N PHE A 116 4.20 -11.81 -9.00
CA PHE A 116 5.35 -11.28 -9.73
C PHE A 116 6.65 -11.99 -9.37
N GLY A 117 6.79 -12.44 -8.14
CA GLY A 117 7.99 -13.13 -7.66
C GLY A 117 8.00 -13.26 -6.14
N ARG A 118 8.66 -14.29 -5.67
CA ARG A 118 8.93 -14.48 -4.24
C ARG A 118 10.16 -13.70 -3.82
N PRO A 119 10.34 -13.40 -2.53
CA PRO A 119 11.58 -12.82 -2.02
C PRO A 119 12.79 -13.62 -2.54
N MET A 120 13.82 -12.92 -2.99
CA MET A 120 15.00 -13.51 -3.60
C MET A 120 16.26 -12.78 -3.17
N THR A 121 17.43 -13.36 -3.46
CA THR A 121 18.70 -12.69 -3.18
C THR A 121 18.92 -11.48 -4.09
N ALA A 122 19.79 -10.55 -3.69
CA ALA A 122 20.13 -9.37 -4.47
C ALA A 122 20.61 -9.74 -5.88
N GLU A 123 21.47 -10.75 -6.00
CA GLU A 123 22.01 -11.23 -7.29
C GLU A 123 20.89 -11.75 -8.20
N SER A 124 19.92 -12.50 -7.63
CA SER A 124 18.77 -13.02 -8.39
C SER A 124 17.87 -11.89 -8.87
N PHE A 125 17.69 -10.87 -8.04
CA PHE A 125 16.89 -9.69 -8.39
C PHE A 125 17.55 -8.85 -9.48
N GLU A 126 18.86 -8.64 -9.42
CA GLU A 126 19.63 -7.95 -10.46
C GLU A 126 19.55 -8.68 -11.82
N MET A 127 19.61 -10.01 -11.81
CA MET A 127 19.42 -10.80 -13.04
C MET A 127 18.02 -10.66 -13.59
N LEU A 128 16.98 -10.65 -12.74
CA LEU A 128 15.61 -10.44 -13.14
C LEU A 128 15.42 -9.07 -13.81
N LEU A 129 15.91 -8.01 -13.18
CA LEU A 129 15.85 -6.65 -13.75
C LEU A 129 16.56 -6.54 -15.10
N SER A 130 17.74 -7.15 -15.22
CA SER A 130 18.52 -7.15 -16.46
C SER A 130 17.78 -7.87 -17.60
N SER A 131 17.07 -8.95 -17.29
CA SER A 131 16.29 -9.69 -18.30
C SER A 131 15.07 -8.92 -18.79
N GLN A 132 14.44 -8.11 -17.94
CA GLN A 132 13.29 -7.28 -18.32
C GLN A 132 13.67 -6.05 -19.14
N THR A 133 14.87 -5.51 -18.95
CA THR A 133 15.39 -4.37 -19.73
C THR A 133 15.87 -4.78 -21.11
N ALA A 134 16.30 -6.00 -21.31
CA ALA A 134 16.76 -6.53 -22.61
C ALA A 134 15.61 -6.90 -23.58
N GLY A 135 14.36 -6.89 -23.12
CA GLY A 135 13.17 -7.23 -23.91
C GLY A 135 12.31 -6.04 -24.37
N ARG A 136 12.85 -4.81 -24.26
CA ARG A 136 12.18 -3.59 -24.75
C ARG A 136 12.88 -3.01 -25.95
#